data_6cbac556e7d85dd1b6c54f63866acbf7
#
_entry.id   6cbac556e7d85dd1b6c54f63866acbf7
#
_cell.length_a   1.000
_cell.length_b   1.000
_cell.length_c   1.000
_cell.angle_alpha   90.00
_cell.angle_beta   90.00
_cell.angle_gamma   90.00
#
_symmetry.space_group_name_H-M   'P 1'
#
loop_
_entity.id
_entity.type
_entity.pdbx_description
1 polymer ?
#
loop_
_entity_poly.entity_id
_entity_poly.type
_entity_poly.pdbx_seq_one_letter_code
_entity_poly.pdbx_strand_id
1 'polypeptide(L)'
;MSFSRFDRYVDRHARSFAERLQTLCRMPSVAARGTGMRAMAEAVEQSMQRVGIGTRLFKMGTGYPIIYGECGSGPSYVVYGHYDVQPVGHLTDWSFGPFSGSIVDGKLYARGAANSKGDLLARLAAVEAYQKTFGKLPISLRFIVEGEDGLGSPSLFRFTDEHPDLFTAQGCIWDEGYRDTKERPVISLGFKGITFIELRAHGARSDLHSKWGAIVPNPAWRLVQALATITSPKGVITIDGFSSHLAPIDAQDAEALKAIELDEAGLKKEFRIGGWVRSMKGPALVKEHIFGPTCTICGMQTGHTEAGAKTVLPSTAMARLDFRLVPDLTPALVLNLLRTHLDLRGFKDIEIIELGSAPLAKASATSQVAQAVIGSAMEVYGTAPLVYPMDPSSGPVGAVCGVSAPPTPVASFGVSYAGSNPHGPDENVRLDDFLLSIKFLGRVINRLGEDNEETKTDKLRTSGRYAISKEEKIAR
;
A
#
# COMPACT_ATOMS: atom_id res chain seq x y z
N MET A 1 -10.80 3.41 -29.74
CA MET A 1 -12.05 2.58 -29.76
C MET A 1 -13.18 3.28 -29.02
N SER A 2 -14.48 3.08 -29.37
CA SER A 2 -15.59 3.64 -28.59
C SER A 2 -15.89 2.75 -27.38
N PHE A 3 -15.75 3.30 -26.16
CA PHE A 3 -16.02 2.60 -24.90
C PHE A 3 -17.52 2.50 -24.57
N SER A 4 -18.40 3.08 -25.37
CA SER A 4 -19.86 3.03 -25.11
C SER A 4 -20.43 1.60 -25.03
N ARG A 5 -19.85 0.63 -25.76
CA ARG A 5 -20.25 -0.79 -25.66
C ARG A 5 -19.77 -1.41 -24.35
N PHE A 6 -18.57 -1.06 -23.90
CA PHE A 6 -17.99 -1.52 -22.64
C PHE A 6 -18.80 -0.98 -21.46
N ASP A 7 -19.07 0.33 -21.45
CA ASP A 7 -19.84 0.97 -20.38
C ASP A 7 -21.26 0.38 -20.29
N ARG A 8 -21.93 0.19 -21.43
CA ARG A 8 -23.25 -0.49 -21.45
C ARG A 8 -23.19 -1.93 -20.95
N TYR A 9 -22.08 -2.65 -21.18
CA TYR A 9 -21.90 -3.99 -20.62
C TYR A 9 -21.82 -3.91 -19.10
N VAL A 10 -21.00 -3.02 -18.56
CA VAL A 10 -20.83 -2.82 -17.12
C VAL A 10 -22.17 -2.44 -16.49
N ASP A 11 -22.88 -1.46 -17.03
CA ASP A 11 -24.17 -0.99 -16.51
C ASP A 11 -25.23 -2.09 -16.52
N ARG A 12 -25.31 -2.88 -17.60
CA ARG A 12 -26.26 -4.01 -17.70
C ARG A 12 -25.97 -5.11 -16.67
N HIS A 13 -24.70 -5.32 -16.28
CA HIS A 13 -24.30 -6.35 -15.33
C HIS A 13 -24.05 -5.81 -13.91
N ALA A 14 -24.38 -4.54 -13.65
CA ALA A 14 -24.12 -3.86 -12.37
C ALA A 14 -24.62 -4.66 -11.16
N ARG A 15 -25.85 -5.17 -11.24
CA ARG A 15 -26.44 -5.99 -10.17
C ARG A 15 -25.63 -7.27 -9.93
N SER A 16 -25.24 -7.99 -10.98
CA SER A 16 -24.45 -9.21 -10.88
C SER A 16 -23.08 -8.96 -10.28
N PHE A 17 -22.42 -7.85 -10.65
CA PHE A 17 -21.14 -7.47 -10.05
C PHE A 17 -21.30 -7.13 -8.58
N ALA A 18 -22.34 -6.38 -8.18
CA ALA A 18 -22.63 -6.08 -6.78
C ALA A 18 -22.93 -7.34 -5.96
N GLU A 19 -23.69 -8.30 -6.49
CA GLU A 19 -24.00 -9.57 -5.84
C GLU A 19 -22.72 -10.43 -5.64
N ARG A 20 -21.77 -10.40 -6.59
CA ARG A 20 -20.48 -11.07 -6.47
C ARG A 20 -19.62 -10.43 -5.38
N LEU A 21 -19.56 -9.10 -5.32
CA LEU A 21 -18.87 -8.39 -4.24
C LEU A 21 -19.50 -8.71 -2.89
N GLN A 22 -20.83 -8.68 -2.80
CA GLN A 22 -21.55 -9.04 -1.59
C GLN A 22 -21.21 -10.47 -1.12
N THR A 23 -21.09 -11.41 -2.04
CA THR A 23 -20.73 -12.80 -1.74
C THR A 23 -19.36 -12.90 -1.11
N LEU A 24 -18.33 -12.23 -1.69
CA LEU A 24 -16.98 -12.21 -1.11
C LEU A 24 -16.94 -11.49 0.24
N CYS A 25 -17.70 -10.40 0.39
CA CYS A 25 -17.76 -9.65 1.64
C CYS A 25 -18.45 -10.42 2.78
N ARG A 26 -19.36 -11.32 2.46
CA ARG A 26 -20.01 -12.21 3.44
C ARG A 26 -19.09 -13.31 3.96
N MET A 27 -17.98 -13.56 3.31
CA MET A 27 -17.00 -14.54 3.74
C MET A 27 -15.95 -13.88 4.62
N PRO A 28 -15.83 -14.25 5.91
CA PRO A 28 -14.73 -13.77 6.74
C PRO A 28 -13.37 -14.22 6.18
N SER A 29 -12.36 -13.34 6.31
CA SER A 29 -10.98 -13.66 5.94
C SER A 29 -10.02 -12.85 6.83
N VAL A 30 -10.12 -13.05 8.15
CA VAL A 30 -9.34 -12.28 9.13
C VAL A 30 -8.01 -12.99 9.37
N ALA A 31 -6.95 -12.54 8.71
CA ALA A 31 -5.62 -13.16 8.75
C ALA A 31 -5.07 -13.28 10.17
N ALA A 32 -5.17 -12.23 10.99
CA ALA A 32 -4.70 -12.21 12.37
C ALA A 32 -5.37 -13.25 13.29
N ARG A 33 -6.49 -13.84 12.86
CA ARG A 33 -7.23 -14.87 13.60
C ARG A 33 -7.28 -16.21 12.86
N GLY A 34 -6.72 -16.31 11.66
CA GLY A 34 -6.83 -17.49 10.81
C GLY A 34 -8.25 -17.80 10.32
N THR A 35 -9.20 -16.87 10.49
CA THR A 35 -10.61 -17.11 10.24
C THR A 35 -10.93 -17.01 8.75
N GLY A 36 -11.41 -18.10 8.13
CA GLY A 36 -11.95 -18.13 6.77
C GLY A 36 -10.92 -18.03 5.64
N MET A 37 -9.63 -17.95 5.94
CA MET A 37 -8.56 -17.64 4.99
C MET A 37 -8.50 -18.60 3.80
N ARG A 38 -8.58 -19.92 4.06
CA ARG A 38 -8.53 -20.92 3.00
C ARG A 38 -9.75 -20.86 2.08
N ALA A 39 -10.94 -20.76 2.66
CA ALA A 39 -12.18 -20.68 1.88
C ALA A 39 -12.21 -19.40 1.03
N MET A 40 -11.66 -18.29 1.55
CA MET A 40 -11.54 -17.05 0.78
C MET A 40 -10.55 -17.16 -0.37
N ALA A 41 -9.37 -17.76 -0.14
CA ALA A 41 -8.39 -18.01 -1.21
C ALA A 41 -9.00 -18.85 -2.36
N GLU A 42 -9.71 -19.93 -2.00
CA GLU A 42 -10.41 -20.78 -2.98
C GLU A 42 -11.51 -20.00 -3.74
N ALA A 43 -12.29 -19.16 -3.05
CA ALA A 43 -13.33 -18.33 -3.69
C ALA A 43 -12.75 -17.26 -4.63
N VAL A 44 -11.61 -16.67 -4.27
CA VAL A 44 -10.90 -15.71 -5.12
C VAL A 44 -10.34 -16.41 -6.35
N GLU A 45 -9.66 -17.54 -6.18
CA GLU A 45 -9.14 -18.34 -7.30
C GLU A 45 -10.26 -18.72 -8.28
N GLN A 46 -11.39 -19.24 -7.78
CA GLN A 46 -12.57 -19.53 -8.60
C GLN A 46 -13.13 -18.30 -9.32
N SER A 47 -13.11 -17.13 -8.65
CA SER A 47 -13.56 -15.88 -9.25
C SER A 47 -12.66 -15.45 -10.41
N MET A 48 -11.35 -15.64 -10.28
CA MET A 48 -10.36 -15.38 -11.33
C MET A 48 -10.54 -16.36 -12.51
N GLN A 49 -10.68 -17.65 -12.25
CA GLN A 49 -10.89 -18.67 -13.28
C GLN A 49 -12.20 -18.43 -14.06
N ARG A 50 -13.27 -18.01 -13.37
CA ARG A 50 -14.57 -17.68 -14.00
C ARG A 50 -14.46 -16.60 -15.07
N VAL A 51 -13.54 -15.67 -14.93
CA VAL A 51 -13.32 -14.58 -15.91
C VAL A 51 -12.17 -14.88 -16.88
N GLY A 52 -11.72 -16.16 -16.95
CA GLY A 52 -10.74 -16.62 -17.91
C GLY A 52 -9.29 -16.28 -17.55
N ILE A 53 -9.00 -16.04 -16.29
CA ILE A 53 -7.63 -15.88 -15.80
C ILE A 53 -7.09 -17.25 -15.45
N GLY A 54 -5.94 -17.63 -16.04
CA GLY A 54 -5.21 -18.86 -15.68
C GLY A 54 -4.54 -18.67 -14.33
N THR A 55 -4.81 -19.56 -13.36
CA THR A 55 -4.35 -19.40 -11.98
C THR A 55 -3.35 -20.48 -11.54
N ARG A 56 -2.47 -20.11 -10.63
CA ARG A 56 -1.62 -21.00 -9.82
C ARG A 56 -1.69 -20.57 -8.36
N LEU A 57 -1.95 -21.52 -7.46
CA LEU A 57 -1.98 -21.28 -6.03
C LEU A 57 -0.66 -21.73 -5.41
N PHE A 58 0.06 -20.81 -4.80
CA PHE A 58 1.32 -21.06 -4.13
C PHE A 58 1.10 -21.18 -2.63
N LYS A 59 1.51 -22.34 -2.08
CA LYS A 59 1.45 -22.58 -0.63
C LYS A 59 2.71 -22.00 0.02
N MET A 60 2.54 -21.13 0.99
CA MET A 60 3.62 -20.39 1.63
C MET A 60 4.03 -20.95 3.00
N GLY A 61 4.14 -22.28 3.11
CA GLY A 61 4.49 -22.95 4.35
C GLY A 61 3.39 -22.79 5.42
N THR A 62 3.70 -22.10 6.52
CA THR A 62 2.73 -21.75 7.57
C THR A 62 1.89 -20.52 7.26
N GLY A 63 2.28 -19.75 6.22
CA GLY A 63 1.55 -18.57 5.77
C GLY A 63 0.33 -18.90 4.90
N TYR A 64 -0.41 -17.88 4.54
CA TYR A 64 -1.58 -18.04 3.68
C TYR A 64 -1.20 -18.12 2.20
N PRO A 65 -2.00 -18.80 1.36
CA PRO A 65 -1.68 -18.95 -0.06
C PRO A 65 -1.57 -17.64 -0.80
N ILE A 66 -0.62 -17.57 -1.74
CA ILE A 66 -0.59 -16.53 -2.76
C ILE A 66 -1.19 -17.09 -4.04
N ILE A 67 -2.12 -16.36 -4.63
CA ILE A 67 -2.77 -16.71 -5.88
C ILE A 67 -2.11 -15.88 -6.98
N TYR A 68 -1.38 -16.53 -7.86
CA TYR A 68 -0.93 -15.95 -9.11
C TYR A 68 -1.96 -16.18 -10.19
N GLY A 69 -2.22 -15.17 -11.02
CA GLY A 69 -3.08 -15.31 -12.18
C GLY A 69 -2.56 -14.55 -13.37
N GLU A 70 -2.76 -15.10 -14.58
CA GLU A 70 -2.32 -14.41 -15.82
C GLU A 70 -3.40 -14.49 -16.90
N CYS A 71 -3.59 -13.38 -17.61
CA CYS A 71 -4.47 -13.29 -18.76
C CYS A 71 -4.02 -12.22 -19.75
N GLY A 72 -4.43 -12.34 -21.01
CA GLY A 72 -4.04 -11.44 -22.07
C GLY A 72 -2.72 -11.80 -22.72
N SER A 73 -2.14 -10.91 -23.49
CA SER A 73 -0.87 -11.10 -24.18
C SER A 73 -0.24 -9.75 -24.52
N GLY A 74 1.07 -9.73 -24.70
CA GLY A 74 1.83 -8.51 -24.99
C GLY A 74 2.61 -8.01 -23.76
N PRO A 75 2.79 -6.69 -23.60
CA PRO A 75 3.52 -6.14 -22.46
C PRO A 75 2.83 -6.51 -21.15
N SER A 76 3.64 -6.90 -20.15
CA SER A 76 3.12 -7.36 -18.86
C SER A 76 2.98 -6.23 -17.85
N TYR A 77 1.89 -6.26 -17.09
CA TYR A 77 1.61 -5.36 -15.94
C TYR A 77 1.19 -6.20 -14.75
N VAL A 78 1.79 -5.93 -13.60
CA VAL A 78 1.38 -6.54 -12.34
C VAL A 78 0.10 -5.87 -11.83
N VAL A 79 -0.84 -6.65 -11.34
CA VAL A 79 -2.04 -6.20 -10.62
C VAL A 79 -2.00 -6.81 -9.24
N TYR A 80 -1.73 -5.99 -8.25
CA TYR A 80 -1.69 -6.43 -6.87
C TYR A 80 -3.09 -6.33 -6.22
N GLY A 81 -3.36 -7.21 -5.28
CA GLY A 81 -4.51 -7.17 -4.40
C GLY A 81 -4.37 -8.16 -3.26
N HIS A 82 -5.20 -8.03 -2.23
CA HIS A 82 -5.22 -8.95 -1.12
C HIS A 82 -6.65 -9.41 -0.78
N TYR A 83 -6.79 -10.59 -0.18
CA TYR A 83 -8.08 -11.16 0.17
C TYR A 83 -8.34 -11.23 1.67
N ASP A 84 -7.34 -10.93 2.49
CA ASP A 84 -7.54 -10.82 3.93
C ASP A 84 -8.14 -9.47 4.32
N VAL A 85 -8.61 -9.40 5.54
CA VAL A 85 -9.19 -8.19 6.12
C VAL A 85 -8.73 -8.00 7.56
N GLN A 86 -8.72 -6.75 8.01
CA GLN A 86 -8.43 -6.39 9.39
C GLN A 86 -9.49 -6.96 10.38
N PRO A 87 -9.12 -7.20 11.64
CA PRO A 87 -10.07 -7.53 12.69
C PRO A 87 -11.21 -6.51 12.79
N VAL A 88 -12.39 -6.98 13.12
CA VAL A 88 -13.62 -6.16 13.11
C VAL A 88 -13.78 -5.22 14.30
N GLY A 89 -12.94 -5.34 15.34
CA GLY A 89 -13.09 -4.57 16.57
C GLY A 89 -14.30 -5.02 17.39
N HIS A 90 -14.97 -4.08 18.04
CA HIS A 90 -16.18 -4.35 18.84
C HIS A 90 -17.42 -4.41 17.93
N LEU A 91 -18.19 -5.48 18.04
CA LEU A 91 -19.39 -5.68 17.23
C LEU A 91 -20.48 -4.62 17.52
N THR A 92 -20.46 -4.05 18.71
CA THR A 92 -21.40 -2.97 19.13
C THR A 92 -21.20 -1.68 18.38
N ASP A 93 -20.04 -1.48 17.73
CA ASP A 93 -19.73 -0.26 16.98
C ASP A 93 -20.26 -0.33 15.54
N TRP A 94 -20.74 -1.50 15.10
CA TRP A 94 -21.26 -1.73 13.76
C TRP A 94 -22.78 -1.58 13.71
N SER A 95 -23.27 -0.71 12.81
CA SER A 95 -24.70 -0.59 12.50
C SER A 95 -25.21 -1.81 11.71
N PHE A 96 -24.34 -2.40 10.89
CA PHE A 96 -24.59 -3.64 10.13
C PHE A 96 -23.54 -4.68 10.53
N GLY A 97 -23.92 -5.96 10.59
CA GLY A 97 -22.92 -6.99 10.89
C GLY A 97 -21.71 -6.92 9.94
N PRO A 98 -20.47 -7.01 10.45
CA PRO A 98 -19.26 -6.77 9.66
C PRO A 98 -19.09 -7.68 8.44
N PHE A 99 -19.78 -8.80 8.37
CA PHE A 99 -19.82 -9.71 7.23
C PHE A 99 -21.25 -9.92 6.69
N SER A 100 -22.15 -8.97 6.93
CA SER A 100 -23.54 -9.05 6.41
C SER A 100 -23.61 -8.80 4.91
N GLY A 101 -22.72 -7.97 4.37
CA GLY A 101 -22.79 -7.48 3.00
C GLY A 101 -24.10 -6.72 2.76
N SER A 102 -24.57 -5.94 3.74
CA SER A 102 -25.82 -5.18 3.62
C SER A 102 -25.71 -4.10 2.58
N ILE A 103 -26.71 -4.01 1.70
CA ILE A 103 -26.81 -2.92 0.73
C ILE A 103 -27.91 -1.97 1.18
N VAL A 104 -27.51 -0.74 1.52
CA VAL A 104 -28.43 0.31 2.00
C VAL A 104 -28.03 1.61 1.33
N ASP A 105 -29.00 2.34 0.77
CA ASP A 105 -28.82 3.64 0.11
C ASP A 105 -27.67 3.65 -0.93
N GLY A 106 -27.59 2.61 -1.75
CA GLY A 106 -26.58 2.47 -2.79
C GLY A 106 -25.17 2.14 -2.30
N LYS A 107 -25.01 1.81 -1.02
CA LYS A 107 -23.72 1.43 -0.39
C LYS A 107 -23.76 -0.01 0.06
N LEU A 108 -22.66 -0.72 -0.15
CA LEU A 108 -22.43 -2.06 0.40
C LEU A 108 -21.59 -1.94 1.65
N TYR A 109 -22.14 -2.36 2.79
CA TYR A 109 -21.51 -2.33 4.11
C TYR A 109 -20.94 -3.69 4.46
N ALA A 110 -19.63 -3.79 4.58
CA ALA A 110 -18.93 -4.95 5.11
C ALA A 110 -17.46 -4.66 5.37
N ARG A 111 -16.84 -5.37 6.31
CA ARG A 111 -15.39 -5.45 6.45
C ARG A 111 -14.78 -6.04 5.16
N GLY A 112 -13.83 -5.33 4.56
CA GLY A 112 -13.20 -5.69 3.30
C GLY A 112 -13.89 -5.14 2.07
N ALA A 113 -15.01 -4.42 2.20
CA ALA A 113 -15.69 -3.82 1.05
C ALA A 113 -14.81 -2.75 0.38
N ALA A 114 -14.16 -1.91 1.16
CA ALA A 114 -13.26 -0.86 0.72
C ALA A 114 -11.80 -1.32 0.61
N ASN A 115 -11.34 -2.12 1.56
CA ASN A 115 -9.96 -2.59 1.63
C ASN A 115 -9.90 -4.13 1.89
N SER A 116 -9.74 -4.97 0.83
CA SER A 116 -9.59 -4.59 -0.57
C SER A 116 -10.38 -5.53 -1.52
N LYS A 117 -11.43 -6.23 -1.01
CA LYS A 117 -12.26 -7.14 -1.84
C LYS A 117 -12.99 -6.40 -2.96
N GLY A 118 -13.37 -5.13 -2.71
CA GLY A 118 -13.99 -4.26 -3.71
C GLY A 118 -13.05 -3.99 -4.86
N ASP A 119 -11.80 -3.61 -4.57
CA ASP A 119 -10.77 -3.38 -5.57
C ASP A 119 -10.47 -4.63 -6.39
N LEU A 120 -10.26 -5.75 -5.70
CA LEU A 120 -10.01 -7.03 -6.36
C LEU A 120 -11.14 -7.40 -7.32
N LEU A 121 -12.39 -7.35 -6.85
CA LEU A 121 -13.51 -7.74 -7.70
C LEU A 121 -13.76 -6.74 -8.84
N ALA A 122 -13.56 -5.43 -8.63
CA ALA A 122 -13.65 -4.45 -9.70
C ALA A 122 -12.65 -4.75 -10.83
N ARG A 123 -11.44 -5.17 -10.48
CA ARG A 123 -10.40 -5.57 -11.45
C ARG A 123 -10.78 -6.83 -12.22
N LEU A 124 -11.30 -7.85 -11.56
CA LEU A 124 -11.79 -9.07 -12.22
C LEU A 124 -12.98 -8.77 -13.14
N ALA A 125 -13.91 -7.92 -12.70
CA ALA A 125 -15.05 -7.48 -13.50
C ALA A 125 -14.64 -6.67 -14.73
N ALA A 126 -13.59 -5.85 -14.62
CA ALA A 126 -13.05 -5.10 -15.75
C ALA A 126 -12.43 -6.02 -16.82
N VAL A 127 -11.68 -7.04 -16.40
CA VAL A 127 -11.14 -8.09 -17.32
C VAL A 127 -12.30 -8.79 -18.04
N GLU A 128 -13.32 -9.23 -17.31
CA GLU A 128 -14.51 -9.87 -17.88
C GLU A 128 -15.20 -8.95 -18.92
N ALA A 129 -15.49 -7.73 -18.51
CA ALA A 129 -16.18 -6.75 -19.37
C ALA A 129 -15.33 -6.44 -20.63
N TYR A 130 -14.02 -6.32 -20.50
CA TYR A 130 -13.12 -6.06 -21.61
C TYR A 130 -13.15 -7.24 -22.62
N GLN A 131 -12.98 -8.46 -22.14
CA GLN A 131 -13.01 -9.66 -22.98
C GLN A 131 -14.37 -9.84 -23.68
N LYS A 132 -15.49 -9.58 -22.98
CA LYS A 132 -16.84 -9.70 -23.55
C LYS A 132 -17.16 -8.63 -24.59
N THR A 133 -16.48 -7.47 -24.53
CA THR A 133 -16.79 -6.35 -25.43
C THR A 133 -15.78 -6.20 -26.57
N PHE A 134 -14.49 -6.49 -26.33
CA PHE A 134 -13.41 -6.29 -27.27
C PHE A 134 -12.70 -7.60 -27.67
N GLY A 135 -12.99 -8.71 -26.99
CA GLY A 135 -12.40 -10.02 -27.27
C GLY A 135 -11.12 -10.25 -26.48
N LYS A 136 -9.98 -9.76 -26.95
CA LYS A 136 -8.68 -10.00 -26.32
C LYS A 136 -8.19 -8.75 -25.57
N LEU A 137 -7.51 -8.97 -24.44
CA LEU A 137 -6.75 -7.92 -23.77
C LEU A 137 -5.50 -7.56 -24.59
N PRO A 138 -5.19 -6.27 -24.80
CA PRO A 138 -4.02 -5.82 -25.58
C PRO A 138 -2.72 -5.89 -24.80
N ILE A 139 -2.77 -6.24 -23.52
CA ILE A 139 -1.66 -6.37 -22.57
C ILE A 139 -1.78 -7.68 -21.80
N SER A 140 -0.69 -8.15 -21.22
CA SER A 140 -0.71 -9.24 -20.24
C SER A 140 -0.89 -8.64 -18.84
N LEU A 141 -1.89 -9.13 -18.10
CA LEU A 141 -2.12 -8.80 -16.68
C LEU A 141 -1.68 -9.98 -15.83
N ARG A 142 -0.79 -9.71 -14.87
CA ARG A 142 -0.28 -10.66 -13.89
C ARG A 142 -0.82 -10.30 -12.52
N PHE A 143 -1.79 -11.04 -12.05
CA PHE A 143 -2.41 -10.85 -10.74
C PHE A 143 -1.54 -11.52 -9.67
N ILE A 144 -1.24 -10.76 -8.62
CA ILE A 144 -0.61 -11.24 -7.38
C ILE A 144 -1.60 -10.95 -6.27
N VAL A 145 -2.22 -11.99 -5.72
CA VAL A 145 -3.27 -11.83 -4.70
C VAL A 145 -2.88 -12.60 -3.46
N GLU A 146 -2.63 -11.90 -2.38
CA GLU A 146 -2.17 -12.46 -1.11
C GLU A 146 -3.23 -12.45 0.01
N GLY A 147 -2.91 -13.05 1.14
CA GLY A 147 -3.79 -13.13 2.30
C GLY A 147 -3.14 -12.71 3.62
N GLU A 148 -2.09 -11.88 3.59
CA GLU A 148 -1.32 -11.50 4.77
C GLU A 148 -1.02 -9.99 4.84
N ASP A 149 -1.68 -9.16 4.04
CA ASP A 149 -1.47 -7.71 4.05
C ASP A 149 -1.65 -7.14 5.46
N GLY A 150 -2.70 -7.53 6.16
CA GLY A 150 -2.95 -7.16 7.55
C GLY A 150 -1.93 -7.70 8.56
N LEU A 151 -0.99 -8.55 8.15
CA LEU A 151 0.12 -9.09 8.95
C LEU A 151 1.48 -8.53 8.50
N GLY A 152 1.51 -7.63 7.51
CA GLY A 152 2.73 -7.10 6.92
C GLY A 152 3.33 -8.00 5.83
N SER A 153 2.53 -8.87 5.22
CA SER A 153 2.86 -9.65 4.01
C SER A 153 4.13 -10.53 4.08
N PRO A 154 4.40 -11.24 5.18
CA PRO A 154 5.67 -11.98 5.34
C PRO A 154 5.88 -13.05 4.25
N SER A 155 4.81 -13.67 3.78
CA SER A 155 4.89 -14.66 2.70
C SER A 155 5.16 -14.01 1.35
N LEU A 156 4.68 -12.79 1.09
CA LEU A 156 4.88 -12.10 -0.17
C LEU A 156 6.35 -11.72 -0.36
N PHE A 157 7.04 -11.24 0.67
CA PHE A 157 8.48 -10.97 0.59
C PHE A 157 9.27 -12.20 0.16
N ARG A 158 9.02 -13.34 0.80
CA ARG A 158 9.65 -14.60 0.41
C ARG A 158 9.27 -15.02 -1.02
N PHE A 159 8.02 -14.83 -1.40
CA PHE A 159 7.53 -15.17 -2.73
C PHE A 159 8.19 -14.32 -3.83
N THR A 160 8.46 -13.03 -3.57
CA THR A 160 9.19 -12.18 -4.52
C THR A 160 10.64 -12.65 -4.72
N ASP A 161 11.28 -13.14 -3.67
CA ASP A 161 12.65 -13.68 -3.73
C ASP A 161 12.70 -15.04 -4.46
N GLU A 162 11.71 -15.90 -4.23
CA GLU A 162 11.63 -17.25 -4.82
C GLU A 162 11.18 -17.22 -6.30
N HIS A 163 10.40 -16.21 -6.71
CA HIS A 163 9.77 -16.12 -8.03
C HIS A 163 9.88 -14.75 -8.69
N PRO A 164 11.08 -14.16 -8.81
CA PRO A 164 11.26 -12.80 -9.33
C PRO A 164 10.76 -12.62 -10.78
N ASP A 165 10.75 -13.68 -11.58
CA ASP A 165 10.28 -13.69 -12.96
C ASP A 165 8.78 -13.36 -13.08
N LEU A 166 7.97 -13.67 -12.07
CA LEU A 166 6.53 -13.38 -12.05
C LEU A 166 6.23 -11.89 -11.87
N PHE A 167 7.20 -11.12 -11.36
CA PHE A 167 7.07 -9.69 -11.06
C PHE A 167 7.68 -8.79 -12.15
N THR A 168 8.43 -9.34 -13.11
CA THR A 168 9.01 -8.56 -14.19
C THR A 168 7.91 -8.01 -15.09
N ALA A 169 7.69 -6.68 -15.04
CA ALA A 169 6.60 -6.00 -15.72
C ALA A 169 6.98 -4.56 -16.10
N GLN A 170 6.21 -3.95 -17.03
CA GLN A 170 6.39 -2.56 -17.43
C GLN A 170 5.73 -1.57 -16.45
N GLY A 171 4.85 -2.05 -15.58
CA GLY A 171 4.19 -1.25 -14.56
C GLY A 171 3.41 -2.12 -13.59
N CYS A 172 3.06 -1.54 -12.46
CA CYS A 172 2.25 -2.15 -11.41
C CYS A 172 1.00 -1.31 -11.16
N ILE A 173 -0.15 -1.95 -11.18
CA ILE A 173 -1.44 -1.39 -10.76
C ILE A 173 -1.65 -1.88 -9.34
N TRP A 174 -1.52 -0.94 -8.40
CA TRP A 174 -1.67 -1.22 -6.98
C TRP A 174 -3.13 -1.05 -6.55
N ASP A 175 -3.59 -1.80 -5.56
CA ASP A 175 -4.85 -1.49 -4.89
C ASP A 175 -4.70 -0.22 -4.03
N GLU A 176 -5.72 0.13 -3.30
CA GLU A 176 -5.85 1.41 -2.62
C GLU A 176 -6.02 2.60 -3.56
N GLY A 177 -6.90 3.48 -3.20
CA GLY A 177 -7.28 4.68 -3.89
C GLY A 177 -8.72 5.04 -3.54
N TYR A 178 -9.03 6.31 -3.59
CA TYR A 178 -10.34 6.79 -3.15
C TYR A 178 -10.76 8.05 -3.91
N ARG A 179 -12.03 8.40 -3.78
CA ARG A 179 -12.52 9.73 -4.16
C ARG A 179 -12.52 10.63 -2.94
N ASP A 180 -11.92 11.80 -3.07
CA ASP A 180 -11.86 12.78 -2.00
C ASP A 180 -13.21 13.43 -1.71
N THR A 181 -13.28 14.33 -0.73
CA THR A 181 -14.51 15.07 -0.36
C THR A 181 -15.00 16.02 -1.46
N LYS A 182 -14.17 16.32 -2.46
CA LYS A 182 -14.52 17.08 -3.67
C LYS A 182 -14.86 16.15 -4.84
N GLU A 183 -15.07 14.87 -4.57
CA GLU A 183 -15.38 13.82 -5.55
C GLU A 183 -14.31 13.63 -6.64
N ARG A 184 -13.06 14.07 -6.42
CA ARG A 184 -11.95 13.83 -7.32
C ARG A 184 -11.33 12.45 -7.05
N PRO A 185 -10.99 11.66 -8.08
CA PRO A 185 -10.20 10.45 -7.87
C PRO A 185 -8.79 10.80 -7.37
N VAL A 186 -8.34 10.11 -6.35
CA VAL A 186 -6.97 10.22 -5.81
C VAL A 186 -6.15 9.07 -6.34
N ILE A 187 -5.01 9.39 -6.93
CA ILE A 187 -4.05 8.45 -7.53
C ILE A 187 -2.72 8.64 -6.83
N SER A 188 -2.13 7.56 -6.30
CA SER A 188 -0.80 7.60 -5.71
C SER A 188 0.21 6.94 -6.66
N LEU A 189 1.37 7.60 -6.86
CA LEU A 189 2.44 7.14 -7.73
C LEU A 189 3.60 6.50 -6.95
N GLY A 190 3.37 6.22 -5.68
CA GLY A 190 4.34 5.58 -4.80
C GLY A 190 3.81 5.48 -3.38
N PHE A 191 4.57 4.81 -2.53
CA PHE A 191 4.26 4.57 -1.13
C PHE A 191 5.54 4.64 -0.31
N LYS A 192 5.45 5.16 0.91
CA LYS A 192 6.61 5.16 1.82
C LYS A 192 7.07 3.75 2.10
N GLY A 193 8.38 3.57 2.27
CA GLY A 193 8.89 2.35 2.87
C GLY A 193 8.60 2.31 4.37
N ILE A 194 8.88 1.18 4.98
CA ILE A 194 8.72 0.99 6.43
C ILE A 194 9.87 0.15 6.97
N THR A 195 10.29 0.45 8.19
CA THR A 195 11.10 -0.44 9.03
C THR A 195 10.46 -0.47 10.40
N PHE A 196 9.98 -1.64 10.81
CA PHE A 196 9.33 -1.87 12.10
C PHE A 196 10.24 -2.70 12.99
N ILE A 197 10.61 -2.16 14.14
CA ILE A 197 11.59 -2.74 15.04
C ILE A 197 11.09 -2.79 16.48
N GLU A 198 11.73 -3.65 17.26
CA GLU A 198 11.64 -3.64 18.71
C GLU A 198 13.02 -3.31 19.30
N LEU A 199 13.08 -2.31 20.16
CA LEU A 199 14.23 -2.05 21.03
C LEU A 199 13.98 -2.71 22.37
N ARG A 200 14.99 -3.48 22.85
CA ARG A 200 14.86 -4.20 24.13
C ARG A 200 16.06 -3.91 25.02
N ALA A 201 15.76 -3.56 26.26
CA ALA A 201 16.75 -3.41 27.33
C ALA A 201 16.60 -4.55 28.35
N HIS A 202 17.71 -5.15 28.75
CA HIS A 202 17.77 -6.20 29.74
C HIS A 202 18.35 -5.67 31.06
N GLY A 203 17.79 -6.11 32.18
CA GLY A 203 18.23 -5.79 33.53
C GLY A 203 18.62 -7.05 34.32
N ALA A 204 18.16 -7.15 35.55
CA ALA A 204 18.38 -8.31 36.39
C ALA A 204 17.70 -9.56 35.82
N ARG A 205 18.12 -10.75 36.25
CA ARG A 205 17.59 -12.06 35.80
C ARG A 205 16.07 -12.19 35.92
N SER A 206 15.49 -11.50 36.93
CA SER A 206 14.05 -11.48 37.18
C SER A 206 13.67 -10.13 37.79
N ASP A 207 12.40 -9.84 37.83
CA ASP A 207 11.89 -8.66 38.51
C ASP A 207 12.32 -8.67 39.98
N LEU A 208 12.79 -7.53 40.45
CA LEU A 208 13.23 -7.34 41.82
C LEU A 208 12.32 -6.38 42.57
N HIS A 209 12.31 -6.47 43.88
CA HIS A 209 11.68 -5.45 44.69
C HIS A 209 12.36 -4.08 44.46
N SER A 210 11.59 -3.00 44.26
CA SER A 210 12.11 -1.66 43.93
C SER A 210 13.09 -1.06 44.97
N LYS A 211 13.17 -1.64 46.18
CA LYS A 211 14.17 -1.25 47.19
C LYS A 211 15.61 -1.38 46.67
N TRP A 212 15.84 -2.20 45.62
CA TRP A 212 17.15 -2.38 44.99
C TRP A 212 17.48 -1.31 43.96
N GLY A 213 16.52 -0.39 43.66
CA GLY A 213 16.65 0.61 42.61
C GLY A 213 17.80 1.62 42.82
N ALA A 214 18.35 1.74 44.04
CA ALA A 214 19.52 2.57 44.28
C ALA A 214 20.86 1.93 43.80
N ILE A 215 20.90 0.62 43.60
CA ILE A 215 22.14 -0.12 43.30
C ILE A 215 22.06 -1.08 42.14
N VAL A 216 20.84 -1.34 41.62
CA VAL A 216 20.61 -2.20 40.44
C VAL A 216 20.11 -1.34 39.28
N PRO A 217 20.76 -1.41 38.08
CA PRO A 217 20.30 -0.69 36.91
C PRO A 217 18.86 -1.05 36.53
N ASN A 218 18.08 -0.03 36.14
CA ASN A 218 16.71 -0.21 35.71
C ASN A 218 16.64 -0.17 34.18
N PRO A 219 16.26 -1.28 33.50
CA PRO A 219 16.17 -1.34 32.04
C PRO A 219 15.11 -0.39 31.46
N ALA A 220 14.06 -0.04 32.22
CA ALA A 220 13.08 0.93 31.79
C ALA A 220 13.70 2.33 31.60
N TRP A 221 14.48 2.80 32.60
CA TRP A 221 15.22 4.06 32.47
C TRP A 221 16.25 3.99 31.33
N ARG A 222 16.92 2.86 31.18
CA ARG A 222 17.91 2.64 30.12
C ARG A 222 17.28 2.80 28.74
N LEU A 223 16.10 2.18 28.52
CA LEU A 223 15.35 2.29 27.28
C LEU A 223 14.84 3.71 27.02
N VAL A 224 14.26 4.36 28.04
CA VAL A 224 13.77 5.74 27.92
C VAL A 224 14.89 6.69 27.52
N GLN A 225 16.07 6.56 28.15
CA GLN A 225 17.26 7.38 27.81
C GLN A 225 17.72 7.12 26.36
N ALA A 226 17.72 5.89 25.89
CA ALA A 226 18.05 5.55 24.50
C ALA A 226 17.02 6.19 23.54
N LEU A 227 15.73 6.01 23.79
CA LEU A 227 14.65 6.58 22.99
C LEU A 227 14.74 8.11 22.91
N ALA A 228 15.08 8.78 24.02
CA ALA A 228 15.24 10.24 24.07
C ALA A 228 16.39 10.77 23.19
N THR A 229 17.27 9.92 22.70
CA THR A 229 18.33 10.32 21.74
C THR A 229 17.89 10.22 20.29
N ILE A 230 16.82 9.45 20.00
CA ILE A 230 16.37 9.16 18.64
C ILE A 230 15.54 10.32 18.05
N THR A 231 14.77 10.99 18.87
CA THR A 231 13.95 12.14 18.47
C THR A 231 14.10 13.31 19.42
N SER A 232 14.08 14.53 18.88
CA SER A 232 14.07 15.76 19.69
C SER A 232 12.67 16.01 20.28
N PRO A 233 12.54 16.88 21.29
CA PRO A 233 11.24 17.31 21.83
C PRO A 233 10.32 17.97 20.79
N LYS A 234 10.89 18.38 19.64
CA LYS A 234 10.12 18.93 18.49
C LYS A 234 9.70 17.85 17.49
N GLY A 235 9.92 16.56 17.78
CA GLY A 235 9.57 15.45 16.88
C GLY A 235 10.46 15.34 15.63
N VAL A 236 11.68 15.86 15.68
CA VAL A 236 12.68 15.70 14.62
C VAL A 236 13.54 14.48 14.93
N ILE A 237 13.77 13.62 13.95
CA ILE A 237 14.68 12.47 14.07
C ILE A 237 16.10 13.00 14.23
N THR A 238 16.76 12.60 15.32
CA THR A 238 18.11 13.05 15.74
C THR A 238 19.15 11.95 15.64
N ILE A 239 18.85 10.85 14.94
CA ILE A 239 19.81 9.79 14.63
C ILE A 239 20.94 10.39 13.80
N ASP A 240 22.20 10.15 14.23
CA ASP A 240 23.38 10.71 13.57
C ASP A 240 23.46 10.30 12.10
N GLY A 241 23.67 11.26 11.21
CA GLY A 241 23.72 11.05 9.76
C GLY A 241 22.36 10.87 9.08
N PHE A 242 21.27 10.69 9.80
CA PHE A 242 19.95 10.42 9.21
C PHE A 242 19.52 11.51 8.23
N SER A 243 19.60 12.78 8.63
CA SER A 243 19.15 13.91 7.81
C SER A 243 20.01 14.13 6.56
N SER A 244 21.26 13.69 6.53
CA SER A 244 22.14 13.83 5.36
C SER A 244 21.77 12.88 4.21
N HIS A 245 20.93 11.88 4.47
CA HIS A 245 20.43 10.93 3.49
C HIS A 245 19.03 11.31 2.94
N LEU A 246 18.47 12.45 3.35
CA LEU A 246 17.17 12.88 2.83
C LEU A 246 17.35 13.55 1.47
N ALA A 247 16.76 12.94 0.44
CA ALA A 247 16.73 13.50 -0.90
C ALA A 247 15.96 14.82 -0.97
N PRO A 248 16.41 15.80 -1.76
CA PRO A 248 15.58 16.94 -2.11
C PRO A 248 14.38 16.49 -2.94
N ILE A 249 13.24 17.14 -2.74
CA ILE A 249 12.05 16.91 -3.56
C ILE A 249 12.32 17.46 -4.95
N ASP A 250 12.09 16.68 -5.99
CA ASP A 250 12.26 17.11 -7.38
C ASP A 250 11.19 18.13 -7.81
N ALA A 251 11.41 18.79 -8.94
CA ALA A 251 10.52 19.84 -9.42
C ALA A 251 9.12 19.32 -9.80
N GLN A 252 9.01 18.10 -10.29
CA GLN A 252 7.74 17.48 -10.68
C GLN A 252 6.90 17.16 -9.44
N ASP A 253 7.52 16.59 -8.41
CA ASP A 253 6.88 16.32 -7.14
C ASP A 253 6.47 17.61 -6.42
N ALA A 254 7.33 18.62 -6.44
CA ALA A 254 7.04 19.92 -5.86
C ALA A 254 5.85 20.61 -6.54
N GLU A 255 5.66 20.43 -7.84
CA GLU A 255 4.48 20.93 -8.55
C GLU A 255 3.21 20.14 -8.18
N ALA A 256 3.30 18.82 -8.10
CA ALA A 256 2.17 17.98 -7.70
C ALA A 256 1.67 18.30 -6.28
N LEU A 257 2.59 18.60 -5.35
CA LEU A 257 2.24 18.99 -3.97
C LEU A 257 1.37 20.26 -3.90
N LYS A 258 1.46 21.18 -4.87
CA LYS A 258 0.67 22.42 -4.86
C LYS A 258 -0.84 22.17 -5.03
N ALA A 259 -1.21 21.06 -5.68
CA ALA A 259 -2.61 20.69 -5.89
C ALA A 259 -3.22 19.98 -4.69
N ILE A 260 -2.41 19.55 -3.71
CA ILE A 260 -2.84 18.80 -2.54
C ILE A 260 -3.17 19.75 -1.40
N GLU A 261 -4.39 19.68 -0.93
CA GLU A 261 -4.89 20.47 0.20
C GLU A 261 -5.36 19.50 1.30
N LEU A 262 -4.92 19.72 2.53
CA LEU A 262 -5.43 19.02 3.70
C LEU A 262 -6.52 19.88 4.37
N ASP A 263 -7.66 19.30 4.68
CA ASP A 263 -8.65 19.94 5.55
C ASP A 263 -8.13 19.96 7.00
N GLU A 264 -7.22 20.89 7.27
CA GLU A 264 -6.59 21.00 8.59
C GLU A 264 -7.59 21.18 9.73
N ALA A 265 -8.70 21.87 9.49
CA ALA A 265 -9.70 22.14 10.51
C ALA A 265 -10.54 20.90 10.79
N GLY A 266 -11.01 20.22 9.73
CA GLY A 266 -11.74 18.97 9.82
C GLY A 266 -10.92 17.87 10.48
N LEU A 267 -9.69 17.65 10.03
CA LEU A 267 -8.78 16.62 10.59
C LEU A 267 -8.45 16.90 12.08
N LYS A 268 -8.20 18.16 12.49
CA LYS A 268 -7.99 18.48 13.90
C LYS A 268 -9.21 18.16 14.76
N LYS A 269 -10.40 18.44 14.25
CA LYS A 269 -11.65 18.12 14.93
C LYS A 269 -11.87 16.61 15.04
N GLU A 270 -11.64 15.89 13.94
CA GLU A 270 -11.76 14.43 13.87
C GLU A 270 -10.78 13.75 14.83
N PHE A 271 -9.50 14.11 14.78
CA PHE A 271 -8.45 13.53 15.62
C PHE A 271 -8.45 14.08 17.06
N ARG A 272 -9.26 15.12 17.35
CA ARG A 272 -9.34 15.79 18.67
C ARG A 272 -7.98 16.29 19.15
N ILE A 273 -7.19 16.90 18.25
CA ILE A 273 -5.86 17.44 18.55
C ILE A 273 -5.87 18.98 18.55
N GLY A 274 -5.02 19.59 19.41
CA GLY A 274 -4.90 21.04 19.50
C GLY A 274 -4.03 21.67 18.40
N GLY A 275 -3.19 20.91 17.74
CA GLY A 275 -2.29 21.42 16.71
C GLY A 275 -1.44 20.32 16.07
N TRP A 276 -0.74 20.70 15.00
CA TRP A 276 0.19 19.85 14.29
C TRP A 276 1.59 19.89 14.90
N VAL A 277 2.35 18.83 14.70
CA VAL A 277 3.77 18.77 15.09
C VAL A 277 4.50 19.99 14.52
N ARG A 278 5.37 20.61 15.31
CA ARG A 278 6.14 21.82 14.93
C ARG A 278 5.28 23.02 14.50
N SER A 279 4.00 23.02 14.83
CA SER A 279 3.02 24.05 14.44
C SER A 279 2.97 24.29 12.91
N MET A 280 3.24 23.25 12.12
CA MET A 280 3.20 23.32 10.66
C MET A 280 1.78 23.62 10.15
N LYS A 281 1.69 24.27 8.98
CA LYS A 281 0.44 24.63 8.32
C LYS A 281 0.61 24.64 6.80
N GLY A 282 -0.51 24.49 6.07
CA GLY A 282 -0.59 24.66 4.63
C GLY A 282 0.42 23.79 3.86
N PRO A 283 1.10 24.33 2.84
CA PRO A 283 2.00 23.55 1.99
C PRO A 283 3.14 22.86 2.75
N ALA A 284 3.62 23.44 3.85
CA ALA A 284 4.67 22.82 4.67
C ALA A 284 4.15 21.56 5.38
N LEU A 285 2.89 21.57 5.84
CA LEU A 285 2.25 20.41 6.44
C LEU A 285 2.04 19.30 5.40
N VAL A 286 1.54 19.64 4.21
CA VAL A 286 1.38 18.71 3.08
C VAL A 286 2.71 18.06 2.71
N LYS A 287 3.75 18.87 2.53
CA LYS A 287 5.09 18.40 2.22
C LYS A 287 5.60 17.41 3.26
N GLU A 288 5.49 17.75 4.53
CA GLU A 288 5.94 16.88 5.63
C GLU A 288 5.13 15.58 5.70
N HIS A 289 3.83 15.65 5.51
CA HIS A 289 2.97 14.47 5.50
C HIS A 289 3.38 13.47 4.41
N ILE A 290 3.67 13.95 3.22
CA ILE A 290 4.00 13.10 2.05
C ILE A 290 5.48 12.71 2.04
N PHE A 291 6.41 13.65 2.25
CA PHE A 291 7.85 13.42 2.11
C PHE A 291 8.64 13.49 3.43
N GLY A 292 7.98 13.71 4.56
CA GLY A 292 8.64 13.63 5.87
C GLY A 292 8.84 12.19 6.30
N PRO A 293 10.05 11.77 6.68
CA PRO A 293 10.26 10.50 7.36
C PRO A 293 9.69 10.58 8.77
N THR A 294 9.29 9.43 9.32
CA THR A 294 8.79 9.37 10.71
C THR A 294 9.54 8.35 11.54
N CYS A 295 9.56 8.56 12.84
CA CYS A 295 9.94 7.56 13.84
C CYS A 295 8.86 7.61 14.93
N THR A 296 8.01 6.61 14.97
CA THR A 296 6.84 6.56 15.86
C THR A 296 7.01 5.45 16.88
N ILE A 297 6.79 5.76 18.16
CA ILE A 297 6.68 4.72 19.20
C ILE A 297 5.27 4.14 19.10
N CYS A 298 5.17 2.89 18.64
CA CYS A 298 3.89 2.18 18.47
C CYS A 298 3.47 1.41 19.71
N GLY A 299 4.40 1.14 20.63
CA GLY A 299 4.12 0.43 21.87
C GLY A 299 5.30 0.44 22.82
N MET A 300 5.02 0.38 24.11
CA MET A 300 6.03 0.25 25.17
C MET A 300 5.51 -0.69 26.24
N GLN A 301 6.39 -1.56 26.75
CA GLN A 301 6.05 -2.48 27.82
C GLN A 301 7.21 -2.63 28.81
N THR A 302 6.95 -2.44 30.10
CA THR A 302 7.90 -2.68 31.18
C THR A 302 7.18 -2.67 32.52
N GLY A 303 7.68 -3.44 33.49
CA GLY A 303 7.18 -3.47 34.85
C GLY A 303 5.74 -3.98 34.98
N HIS A 304 5.06 -3.56 36.05
CA HIS A 304 3.70 -3.97 36.38
C HIS A 304 2.69 -2.88 35.99
N THR A 305 1.75 -3.22 35.14
CA THR A 305 0.71 -2.32 34.61
C THR A 305 -0.72 -2.77 34.94
N GLU A 306 -0.86 -3.87 35.67
CA GLU A 306 -2.15 -4.39 36.11
C GLU A 306 -2.66 -3.65 37.35
N ALA A 307 -3.92 -3.90 37.75
CA ALA A 307 -4.51 -3.31 38.92
C ALA A 307 -3.76 -3.69 40.21
N GLY A 308 -3.56 -2.74 41.10
CA GLY A 308 -2.89 -2.91 42.39
C GLY A 308 -1.47 -2.32 42.42
N ALA A 309 -0.95 -2.06 43.61
CA ALA A 309 0.38 -1.51 43.81
C ALA A 309 1.43 -2.62 43.90
N LYS A 310 2.28 -2.75 42.87
CA LYS A 310 3.45 -3.61 42.88
C LYS A 310 4.71 -2.78 42.61
N THR A 311 5.47 -2.50 43.69
CA THR A 311 6.73 -1.75 43.60
C THR A 311 7.84 -2.64 43.10
N VAL A 312 8.01 -2.69 41.79
CA VAL A 312 8.95 -3.58 41.10
C VAL A 312 10.02 -2.82 40.33
N LEU A 313 11.23 -3.35 40.33
CA LEU A 313 12.29 -3.02 39.39
C LEU A 313 12.23 -4.09 38.29
N PRO A 314 11.82 -3.75 37.06
CA PRO A 314 11.60 -4.74 36.01
C PRO A 314 12.91 -5.41 35.56
N SER A 315 12.80 -6.62 35.07
CA SER A 315 13.91 -7.35 34.46
C SER A 315 14.12 -7.01 33.00
N THR A 316 13.11 -6.50 32.31
CA THR A 316 13.14 -6.12 30.89
C THR A 316 12.31 -4.88 30.63
N ALA A 317 12.66 -4.17 29.58
CA ALA A 317 11.86 -3.11 28.98
C ALA A 317 11.94 -3.19 27.46
N MET A 318 10.82 -2.98 26.75
CA MET A 318 10.80 -2.97 25.31
C MET A 318 9.98 -1.83 24.75
N ALA A 319 10.36 -1.35 23.56
CA ALA A 319 9.60 -0.39 22.76
C ALA A 319 9.59 -0.81 21.30
N ARG A 320 8.45 -0.72 20.65
CA ARG A 320 8.30 -0.92 19.21
C ARG A 320 8.26 0.41 18.50
N LEU A 321 9.05 0.52 17.45
CA LEU A 321 9.17 1.73 16.65
C LEU A 321 8.89 1.42 15.18
N ASP A 322 8.18 2.34 14.56
CA ASP A 322 7.88 2.39 13.14
C ASP A 322 8.67 3.56 12.53
N PHE A 323 9.50 3.25 11.52
CA PHE A 323 10.15 4.26 10.68
C PHE A 323 9.48 4.26 9.32
N ARG A 324 8.87 5.40 8.91
CA ARG A 324 8.41 5.58 7.54
C ARG A 324 9.54 6.15 6.71
N LEU A 325 9.86 5.45 5.61
CA LEU A 325 11.01 5.74 4.76
C LEU A 325 10.57 6.53 3.54
N VAL A 326 11.37 7.53 3.19
CA VAL A 326 11.20 8.39 2.01
C VAL A 326 12.38 8.18 1.05
N PRO A 327 12.40 8.78 -0.16
CA PRO A 327 13.49 8.58 -1.11
C PRO A 327 14.88 8.68 -0.47
N ASP A 328 15.79 7.82 -0.94
CA ASP A 328 17.16 7.59 -0.48
C ASP A 328 17.32 6.92 0.91
N LEU A 329 16.21 6.68 1.63
CA LEU A 329 16.25 5.86 2.83
C LEU A 329 15.88 4.41 2.49
N THR A 330 16.76 3.48 2.90
CA THR A 330 16.48 2.04 2.84
C THR A 330 16.36 1.46 4.25
N PRO A 331 15.62 0.34 4.43
CA PRO A 331 15.57 -0.34 5.74
C PRO A 331 16.95 -0.61 6.33
N ALA A 332 17.86 -1.19 5.56
CA ALA A 332 19.20 -1.52 6.00
C ALA A 332 20.02 -0.28 6.43
N LEU A 333 19.89 0.83 5.68
CA LEU A 333 20.54 2.09 6.03
C LEU A 333 20.03 2.61 7.39
N VAL A 334 18.73 2.64 7.60
CA VAL A 334 18.12 3.15 8.85
C VAL A 334 18.51 2.29 10.05
N LEU A 335 18.51 0.97 9.92
CA LEU A 335 18.95 0.05 10.95
C LEU A 335 20.42 0.26 11.32
N ASN A 336 21.28 0.45 10.30
CA ASN A 336 22.72 0.70 10.53
C ASN A 336 22.95 2.06 11.20
N LEU A 337 22.29 3.10 10.75
CA LEU A 337 22.38 4.43 11.36
C LEU A 337 21.89 4.40 12.82
N LEU A 338 20.77 3.74 13.10
CA LEU A 338 20.25 3.58 14.45
C LEU A 338 21.23 2.81 15.35
N ARG A 339 21.79 1.69 14.87
CA ARG A 339 22.76 0.91 15.63
C ARG A 339 23.99 1.76 15.97
N THR A 340 24.55 2.43 14.96
CA THR A 340 25.72 3.30 15.13
C THR A 340 25.45 4.43 16.13
N HIS A 341 24.30 5.08 15.99
CA HIS A 341 23.86 6.17 16.88
C HIS A 341 23.76 5.71 18.35
N LEU A 342 23.13 4.56 18.59
CA LEU A 342 22.99 4.01 19.93
C LEU A 342 24.36 3.61 20.52
N ASP A 343 25.24 3.02 19.71
CA ASP A 343 26.57 2.61 20.12
C ASP A 343 27.46 3.79 20.53
N LEU A 344 27.43 4.87 19.74
CA LEU A 344 28.19 6.09 20.01
C LEU A 344 27.72 6.79 21.30
N ARG A 345 26.46 6.61 21.68
CA ARG A 345 25.88 7.17 22.91
C ARG A 345 25.95 6.23 24.12
N GLY A 346 26.67 5.12 23.97
CA GLY A 346 26.87 4.17 25.05
C GLY A 346 25.69 3.22 25.27
N PHE A 347 24.77 3.05 24.31
CA PHE A 347 23.63 2.14 24.35
C PHE A 347 23.86 0.84 23.55
N LYS A 348 25.07 0.30 23.59
CA LYS A 348 25.45 -0.96 22.91
C LYS A 348 24.64 -2.16 23.40
N ASP A 349 24.19 -2.11 24.64
CA ASP A 349 23.40 -3.12 25.35
C ASP A 349 21.92 -3.13 24.94
N ILE A 350 21.45 -2.13 24.22
CA ILE A 350 20.09 -2.13 23.67
C ILE A 350 20.04 -3.04 22.44
N GLU A 351 19.25 -4.09 22.54
CA GLU A 351 18.99 -5.01 21.43
C GLU A 351 18.06 -4.35 20.41
N ILE A 352 18.36 -4.48 19.12
CA ILE A 352 17.49 -4.09 18.01
C ILE A 352 16.99 -5.35 17.33
N ILE A 353 15.70 -5.57 17.34
CA ILE A 353 15.04 -6.71 16.70
C ILE A 353 14.20 -6.18 15.55
N GLU A 354 14.53 -6.56 14.33
CA GLU A 354 13.71 -6.23 13.17
C GLU A 354 12.46 -7.12 13.17
N LEU A 355 11.29 -6.50 13.12
CA LEU A 355 9.98 -7.18 13.09
C LEU A 355 9.42 -7.27 11.67
N GLY A 356 9.83 -6.36 10.78
CA GLY A 356 9.45 -6.34 9.38
C GLY A 356 9.90 -5.05 8.71
N SER A 357 10.21 -5.15 7.42
CA SER A 357 10.65 -4.01 6.62
C SER A 357 10.17 -4.15 5.19
N ALA A 358 9.83 -3.01 4.57
CA ALA A 358 9.55 -2.92 3.14
C ALA A 358 10.24 -1.67 2.58
N PRO A 359 10.94 -1.77 1.45
CA PRO A 359 11.47 -0.59 0.77
C PRO A 359 10.31 0.26 0.24
N LEU A 360 10.58 1.54 -0.04
CA LEU A 360 9.63 2.40 -0.72
C LEU A 360 9.49 2.00 -2.20
N ALA A 361 8.37 2.35 -2.81
CA ALA A 361 8.21 2.38 -4.26
C ALA A 361 7.73 3.77 -4.68
N LYS A 362 8.31 4.30 -5.76
CA LYS A 362 7.91 5.60 -6.33
C LYS A 362 8.10 5.57 -7.84
N ALA A 363 7.08 5.99 -8.58
CA ALA A 363 7.12 6.15 -10.02
C ALA A 363 7.16 7.64 -10.41
N SER A 364 7.73 7.92 -11.57
CA SER A 364 7.55 9.23 -12.21
C SER A 364 6.13 9.38 -12.73
N ALA A 365 5.54 10.58 -12.62
CA ALA A 365 4.26 10.89 -13.26
C ALA A 365 4.30 10.78 -14.80
N THR A 366 5.50 10.76 -15.40
CA THR A 366 5.69 10.53 -16.84
C THR A 366 5.80 9.06 -17.22
N SER A 367 5.79 8.13 -16.26
CA SER A 367 5.78 6.70 -16.56
C SER A 367 4.50 6.29 -17.31
N GLN A 368 4.60 5.29 -18.16
CA GLN A 368 3.48 4.83 -18.98
C GLN A 368 2.27 4.45 -18.12
N VAL A 369 2.48 3.71 -17.03
CA VAL A 369 1.38 3.32 -16.12
C VAL A 369 0.73 4.54 -15.45
N ALA A 370 1.52 5.53 -15.02
CA ALA A 370 1.00 6.76 -14.42
C ALA A 370 0.15 7.56 -15.43
N GLN A 371 0.66 7.76 -16.65
CA GLN A 371 -0.05 8.48 -17.70
C GLN A 371 -1.34 7.78 -18.12
N ALA A 372 -1.32 6.45 -18.24
CA ALA A 372 -2.51 5.66 -18.54
C ALA A 372 -3.57 5.78 -17.45
N VAL A 373 -3.17 5.71 -16.17
CA VAL A 373 -4.08 5.85 -15.02
C VAL A 373 -4.62 7.28 -14.93
N ILE A 374 -3.77 8.32 -14.97
CA ILE A 374 -4.20 9.73 -14.91
C ILE A 374 -5.15 10.09 -16.05
N GLY A 375 -4.81 9.72 -17.29
CA GLY A 375 -5.64 10.01 -18.46
C GLY A 375 -6.98 9.28 -18.44
N SER A 376 -7.00 8.04 -17.96
CA SER A 376 -8.25 7.27 -17.80
C SER A 376 -9.15 7.82 -16.71
N ALA A 377 -8.57 8.36 -15.62
CA ALA A 377 -9.35 8.98 -14.55
C ALA A 377 -10.09 10.22 -15.06
N MET A 378 -9.45 11.11 -15.81
CA MET A 378 -10.11 12.27 -16.41
C MET A 378 -11.29 11.87 -17.30
N GLU A 379 -11.13 10.80 -18.08
CA GLU A 379 -12.19 10.32 -18.99
C GLU A 379 -13.39 9.74 -18.24
N VAL A 380 -13.16 8.96 -17.18
CA VAL A 380 -14.22 8.24 -16.47
C VAL A 380 -14.93 9.11 -15.44
N TYR A 381 -14.18 9.90 -14.70
CA TYR A 381 -14.74 10.71 -13.61
C TYR A 381 -15.13 12.14 -14.05
N GLY A 382 -14.76 12.56 -15.27
CA GLY A 382 -15.07 13.88 -15.79
C GLY A 382 -14.38 15.04 -15.06
N THR A 383 -13.42 14.73 -14.21
CA THR A 383 -12.63 15.70 -13.42
C THR A 383 -11.18 15.27 -13.35
N ALA A 384 -10.27 16.24 -13.23
CA ALA A 384 -8.86 15.96 -13.06
C ALA A 384 -8.61 15.21 -11.74
N PRO A 385 -7.83 14.10 -11.77
CA PRO A 385 -7.47 13.40 -10.56
C PRO A 385 -6.53 14.24 -9.69
N LEU A 386 -6.58 14.00 -8.40
CA LEU A 386 -5.56 14.48 -7.46
C LEU A 386 -4.42 13.46 -7.43
N VAL A 387 -3.25 13.86 -7.89
CA VAL A 387 -2.09 12.96 -7.98
C VAL A 387 -1.18 13.18 -6.79
N TYR A 388 -1.02 12.14 -5.99
CA TYR A 388 -0.04 12.07 -4.91
C TYR A 388 1.26 11.49 -5.46
N PRO A 389 2.39 12.25 -5.41
CA PRO A 389 3.69 11.70 -5.81
C PRO A 389 4.08 10.46 -5.02
N MET A 390 3.66 10.42 -3.78
CA MET A 390 3.84 9.30 -2.85
C MET A 390 2.74 9.33 -1.80
N ASP A 391 2.12 8.19 -1.53
CA ASP A 391 1.20 8.02 -0.41
C ASP A 391 1.98 7.99 0.90
N PRO A 392 1.50 8.61 1.97
CA PRO A 392 2.14 8.56 3.28
C PRO A 392 2.02 7.19 3.97
N SER A 393 1.17 6.31 3.48
CA SER A 393 1.07 4.92 3.94
C SER A 393 2.25 4.07 3.45
N SER A 394 2.34 2.86 3.94
CA SER A 394 3.33 1.86 3.54
C SER A 394 2.65 0.50 3.37
N GLY A 395 3.20 -0.30 2.46
CA GLY A 395 2.77 -1.66 2.19
C GLY A 395 3.89 -2.46 1.56
N PRO A 396 3.64 -3.68 1.10
CA PRO A 396 4.64 -4.53 0.45
C PRO A 396 4.96 -4.09 -0.99
N VAL A 397 4.48 -2.91 -1.41
CA VAL A 397 4.63 -2.40 -2.78
C VAL A 397 6.09 -2.31 -3.22
N GLY A 398 6.99 -1.91 -2.31
CA GLY A 398 8.42 -1.86 -2.59
C GLY A 398 9.04 -3.24 -2.81
N ALA A 399 8.53 -4.29 -2.16
CA ALA A 399 8.94 -5.66 -2.42
C ALA A 399 8.51 -6.10 -3.82
N VAL A 400 7.26 -5.83 -4.20
CA VAL A 400 6.70 -6.19 -5.52
C VAL A 400 7.36 -5.40 -6.65
N CYS A 401 7.49 -4.09 -6.50
CA CYS A 401 8.03 -3.20 -7.54
C CYS A 401 9.56 -3.18 -7.59
N GLY A 402 10.22 -3.50 -6.49
CA GLY A 402 11.69 -3.49 -6.38
C GLY A 402 12.40 -4.74 -6.90
N VAL A 403 11.67 -5.78 -7.31
CA VAL A 403 12.25 -7.01 -7.88
C VAL A 403 13.05 -6.73 -9.15
N SER A 404 12.60 -5.80 -9.97
CA SER A 404 13.24 -5.42 -11.24
C SER A 404 14.27 -4.32 -11.05
N ALA A 405 15.26 -4.26 -11.93
CA ALA A 405 16.21 -3.18 -12.05
C ALA A 405 16.16 -2.58 -13.47
N PRO A 406 15.67 -1.36 -13.68
CA PRO A 406 15.14 -0.44 -12.65
C PRO A 406 13.82 -0.92 -12.02
N PRO A 407 13.44 -0.39 -10.86
CA PRO A 407 12.17 -0.74 -10.20
C PRO A 407 10.96 -0.53 -11.10
N THR A 408 9.99 -1.44 -11.01
CA THR A 408 8.74 -1.37 -11.77
C THR A 408 7.92 -0.14 -11.34
N PRO A 409 7.53 0.76 -12.27
CA PRO A 409 6.70 1.90 -11.95
C PRO A 409 5.34 1.48 -11.41
N VAL A 410 4.82 2.19 -10.41
CA VAL A 410 3.54 1.91 -9.76
C VAL A 410 2.56 3.07 -9.89
N ALA A 411 1.28 2.75 -10.05
CA ALA A 411 0.18 3.68 -9.87
C ALA A 411 -0.97 2.97 -9.17
N SER A 412 -1.57 3.63 -8.17
CA SER A 412 -2.69 3.08 -7.41
C SER A 412 -4.00 3.76 -7.76
N PHE A 413 -5.08 3.00 -7.70
CA PHE A 413 -6.46 3.50 -7.66
C PHE A 413 -7.39 2.44 -7.06
N GLY A 414 -8.53 2.88 -6.51
CA GLY A 414 -9.45 1.98 -5.83
C GLY A 414 -10.91 2.40 -5.90
N VAL A 415 -11.76 1.63 -5.22
CA VAL A 415 -13.23 1.79 -5.17
C VAL A 415 -13.70 2.67 -4.02
N SER A 416 -12.78 3.07 -3.15
CA SER A 416 -13.09 3.79 -1.92
C SER A 416 -13.50 5.25 -2.19
N TYR A 417 -14.09 5.88 -1.19
CA TYR A 417 -14.35 7.32 -1.15
C TYR A 417 -14.11 7.84 0.29
N ALA A 418 -14.14 9.14 0.48
CA ALA A 418 -13.85 9.77 1.79
C ALA A 418 -14.70 9.25 2.97
N GLY A 419 -15.86 8.63 2.70
CA GLY A 419 -16.72 8.04 3.72
C GLY A 419 -16.68 6.50 3.79
N SER A 420 -15.73 5.85 3.13
CA SER A 420 -15.63 4.37 3.11
C SER A 420 -15.23 3.76 4.44
N ASN A 421 -14.55 4.51 5.31
CA ASN A 421 -14.09 4.09 6.64
C ASN A 421 -13.32 2.76 6.65
N PRO A 422 -12.28 2.59 5.79
CA PRO A 422 -11.48 1.37 5.77
C PRO A 422 -10.88 1.12 7.16
N HIS A 423 -10.80 -0.17 7.56
CA HIS A 423 -10.37 -0.63 8.89
C HIS A 423 -11.28 -0.23 10.07
N GLY A 424 -12.22 0.71 9.88
CA GLY A 424 -13.20 1.13 10.89
C GLY A 424 -14.49 0.30 10.89
N PRO A 425 -15.40 0.52 11.85
CA PRO A 425 -16.75 -0.03 11.80
C PRO A 425 -17.54 0.61 10.64
N ASP A 426 -18.56 -0.09 10.19
CA ASP A 426 -19.39 0.34 9.05
C ASP A 426 -18.59 0.64 7.77
N GLU A 427 -17.46 -0.05 7.59
CA GLU A 427 -16.71 -0.01 6.33
C GLU A 427 -17.64 -0.27 5.16
N ASN A 428 -17.55 0.57 4.10
CA ASN A 428 -18.48 0.50 2.99
C ASN A 428 -17.89 1.03 1.69
N VAL A 429 -18.52 0.67 0.56
CA VAL A 429 -18.28 1.28 -0.74
C VAL A 429 -19.59 1.72 -1.37
N ARG A 430 -19.58 2.83 -2.10
CA ARG A 430 -20.68 3.20 -2.97
C ARG A 430 -20.66 2.29 -4.20
N LEU A 431 -21.81 1.71 -4.55
CA LEU A 431 -21.90 0.81 -5.70
C LEU A 431 -21.60 1.54 -7.03
N ASP A 432 -21.93 2.83 -7.12
CA ASP A 432 -21.57 3.64 -8.29
C ASP A 432 -20.07 3.81 -8.44
N ASP A 433 -19.31 4.04 -7.34
CA ASP A 433 -17.84 4.11 -7.38
C ASP A 433 -17.21 2.77 -7.76
N PHE A 434 -17.79 1.68 -7.25
CA PHE A 434 -17.37 0.33 -7.64
C PHE A 434 -17.54 0.11 -9.16
N LEU A 435 -18.66 0.52 -9.75
CA LEU A 435 -18.90 0.41 -11.19
C LEU A 435 -18.00 1.36 -11.99
N LEU A 436 -17.76 2.57 -11.50
CA LEU A 436 -16.80 3.50 -12.11
C LEU A 436 -15.40 2.94 -12.12
N SER A 437 -14.96 2.26 -11.04
CA SER A 437 -13.65 1.61 -10.97
C SER A 437 -13.50 0.49 -12.02
N ILE A 438 -14.58 -0.26 -12.31
CA ILE A 438 -14.60 -1.25 -13.40
C ILE A 438 -14.37 -0.55 -14.75
N LYS A 439 -15.13 0.55 -15.00
CA LYS A 439 -15.00 1.34 -16.22
C LYS A 439 -13.62 1.97 -16.36
N PHE A 440 -13.06 2.38 -15.24
CA PHE A 440 -11.75 2.99 -15.17
C PHE A 440 -10.64 2.01 -15.59
N LEU A 441 -10.58 0.83 -14.97
CA LEU A 441 -9.56 -0.16 -15.34
C LEU A 441 -9.67 -0.60 -16.80
N GLY A 442 -10.87 -0.70 -17.35
CA GLY A 442 -11.05 -1.00 -18.77
C GLY A 442 -10.35 0.00 -19.68
N ARG A 443 -10.37 1.29 -19.34
CA ARG A 443 -9.66 2.34 -20.08
C ARG A 443 -8.15 2.30 -19.84
N VAL A 444 -7.71 2.02 -18.61
CA VAL A 444 -6.28 1.83 -18.30
C VAL A 444 -5.71 0.70 -19.16
N ILE A 445 -6.37 -0.45 -19.22
CA ILE A 445 -5.97 -1.59 -20.06
C ILE A 445 -5.83 -1.17 -21.54
N ASN A 446 -6.79 -0.40 -22.06
CA ASN A 446 -6.77 0.04 -23.44
C ASN A 446 -5.61 1.01 -23.74
N ARG A 447 -5.42 2.03 -22.89
CA ARG A 447 -4.33 3.03 -23.03
C ARG A 447 -2.96 2.36 -22.98
N LEU A 448 -2.74 1.45 -22.03
CA LEU A 448 -1.50 0.68 -21.92
C LEU A 448 -1.23 -0.18 -23.18
N GLY A 449 -2.28 -0.63 -23.87
CA GLY A 449 -2.15 -1.35 -25.15
C GLY A 449 -1.80 -0.42 -26.33
N GLU A 450 -2.47 0.74 -26.44
CA GLU A 450 -2.26 1.71 -27.52
C GLU A 450 -0.85 2.32 -27.49
N ASP A 451 -0.37 2.75 -26.32
CA ASP A 451 0.99 3.30 -26.13
C ASP A 451 2.10 2.33 -26.57
N ASN A 452 1.86 1.02 -26.39
CA ASN A 452 2.82 0.01 -26.82
C ASN A 452 2.83 -0.23 -28.35
N GLU A 453 1.73 -0.02 -29.04
CA GLU A 453 1.67 -0.09 -30.51
C GLU A 453 2.39 1.11 -31.15
N GLU A 454 2.23 2.33 -30.60
CA GLU A 454 2.93 3.52 -31.05
C GLU A 454 4.44 3.40 -30.86
N THR A 455 4.89 2.90 -29.70
CA THR A 455 6.32 2.69 -29.41
C THR A 455 6.95 1.65 -30.34
N LYS A 456 6.23 0.60 -30.74
CA LYS A 456 6.68 -0.38 -31.73
C LYS A 456 6.79 0.23 -33.13
N THR A 457 5.81 1.06 -33.51
CA THR A 457 5.75 1.71 -34.80
C THR A 457 6.90 2.72 -34.99
N ASP A 458 7.22 3.48 -33.94
CA ASP A 458 8.34 4.45 -33.96
C ASP A 458 9.70 3.73 -33.98
N LYS A 459 9.87 2.61 -33.26
CA LYS A 459 11.09 1.79 -33.36
C LYS A 459 11.29 1.20 -34.73
N LEU A 460 10.23 0.78 -35.42
CA LEU A 460 10.29 0.29 -36.77
C LEU A 460 10.62 1.40 -37.79
N ARG A 461 10.06 2.63 -37.59
CA ARG A 461 10.37 3.79 -38.42
C ARG A 461 11.82 4.27 -38.26
N THR A 462 12.34 4.23 -37.04
CA THR A 462 13.75 4.59 -36.76
C THR A 462 14.72 3.53 -37.26
N SER A 463 14.41 2.25 -37.11
CA SER A 463 15.24 1.15 -37.65
C SER A 463 15.23 1.12 -39.17
N GLY A 464 14.08 1.40 -39.81
CA GLY A 464 13.96 1.52 -41.27
C GLY A 464 14.77 2.71 -41.85
N ARG A 465 14.81 3.84 -41.16
CA ARG A 465 15.66 4.99 -41.53
C ARG A 465 17.16 4.69 -41.42
N TYR A 466 17.59 3.89 -40.44
CA TYR A 466 18.97 3.45 -40.29
C TYR A 466 19.38 2.44 -41.38
N ALA A 467 18.46 1.59 -41.84
CA ALA A 467 18.72 0.63 -42.93
C ALA A 467 18.88 1.36 -44.28
N ILE A 468 18.02 2.30 -44.63
CA ILE A 468 18.08 3.10 -45.86
C ILE A 468 19.35 3.95 -45.91
N SER A 469 19.78 4.55 -44.79
CA SER A 469 21.01 5.35 -44.73
C SER A 469 22.31 4.54 -44.86
N LYS A 470 22.28 3.22 -44.61
CA LYS A 470 23.41 2.32 -44.82
C LYS A 470 23.53 1.86 -46.27
N GLU A 471 22.41 1.62 -46.96
CA GLU A 471 22.42 1.26 -48.38
C GLU A 471 22.86 2.41 -49.29
N GLU A 472 22.48 3.66 -48.97
CA GLU A 472 22.96 4.84 -49.70
C GLU A 472 24.46 5.18 -49.49
N LYS A 473 25.08 4.69 -48.40
CA LYS A 473 26.53 4.85 -48.16
C LYS A 473 27.40 3.77 -48.78
N ILE A 474 26.82 2.69 -49.25
CA ILE A 474 27.54 1.59 -49.97
C ILE A 474 27.49 1.80 -51.49
N ALA A 475 26.60 2.68 -51.95
CA ALA A 475 26.44 2.98 -53.40
C ALA A 475 27.16 4.25 -53.87
N ARG A 476 28.08 4.82 -53.04
CA ARG A 476 28.96 5.93 -53.45
C ARG A 476 30.43 5.56 -53.35
#